data_7c78d86ab5fadc02747cc36db94ff408
#
_entry.id   7c78d86ab5fadc02747cc36db94ff408
#
_cell.length_a   1.000
_cell.length_b   1.000
_cell.length_c   1.000
_cell.angle_alpha   90.00
_cell.angle_beta   90.00
_cell.angle_gamma   90.00
#
_symmetry.space_group_name_H-M   'P 1'
#
loop_
_entity.id
_entity.type
_entity.pdbx_description
1 polymer ?
#
loop_
_entity_poly.entity_id
_entity_poly.type
_entity_poly.pdbx_seq_one_letter_code
_entity_poly.pdbx_strand_id
1 'polypeptide(L)'
;MTASTIPSIGIDFGGTSIKMGVVKGAEVIAHAPSIATQEYGNPDQLIEAIAQFVNMLRLNHPEVQAIGMGMPGFVNFYQGTVYTLTNVPGWNNVPVRDMLQAACGLPVYVENDANCMAYAEWKLGAGKGKRHLVCLTLGTGVGSGLIVNGELLRGSTCSAGELGQTSIDYRGRLGHYGNRGSLEDYVGNREIAADARTLYASHGIDKAIVDCNPISLEPVSYTHLRAHETG
;
A
#
# COMPACT_ATOMS: atom_id res chain seq x y z
N MET A 1 9.10 -21.63 5.89
CA MET A 1 10.05 -21.23 4.82
C MET A 1 10.92 -20.13 5.41
N THR A 2 12.22 -20.25 5.32
CA THR A 2 13.16 -19.19 5.69
C THR A 2 13.00 -18.04 4.69
N ALA A 3 13.13 -16.78 5.16
CA ALA A 3 13.17 -15.63 4.26
C ALA A 3 14.26 -15.84 3.21
N SER A 4 14.01 -15.44 1.97
CA SER A 4 15.01 -15.54 0.90
C SER A 4 16.26 -14.78 1.29
N THR A 5 17.41 -15.41 1.16
CA THR A 5 18.71 -14.74 1.37
C THR A 5 19.18 -13.98 0.13
N ILE A 6 18.46 -14.12 -0.97
CA ILE A 6 18.75 -13.45 -2.24
C ILE A 6 18.25 -12.00 -2.14
N PRO A 7 19.13 -11.00 -2.28
CA PRO A 7 18.72 -9.61 -2.24
C PRO A 7 17.79 -9.24 -3.38
N SER A 8 16.81 -8.41 -3.07
CA SER A 8 15.88 -7.82 -4.03
C SER A 8 15.67 -6.33 -3.74
N ILE A 9 15.21 -5.56 -4.70
CA ILE A 9 14.77 -4.20 -4.47
C ILE A 9 13.28 -4.22 -4.14
N GLY A 10 12.93 -3.65 -2.99
CA GLY A 10 11.54 -3.35 -2.62
C GLY A 10 11.21 -1.91 -2.96
N ILE A 11 10.08 -1.69 -3.61
CA ILE A 11 9.55 -0.37 -3.95
C ILE A 11 8.16 -0.22 -3.32
N ASP A 12 8.01 0.81 -2.50
CA ASP A 12 6.74 1.25 -1.91
C ASP A 12 6.27 2.50 -2.65
N PHE A 13 5.29 2.35 -3.52
CA PHE A 13 4.71 3.43 -4.29
C PHE A 13 3.58 4.08 -3.50
N GLY A 14 3.91 5.09 -2.70
CA GLY A 14 2.91 5.86 -1.97
C GLY A 14 2.23 6.92 -2.83
N GLY A 15 1.13 7.48 -2.29
CA GLY A 15 0.34 8.51 -3.00
C GLY A 15 1.11 9.80 -3.29
N THR A 16 2.08 10.17 -2.45
CA THR A 16 2.86 11.41 -2.56
C THR A 16 4.35 11.16 -2.79
N SER A 17 4.85 9.99 -2.39
CA SER A 17 6.26 9.66 -2.51
C SER A 17 6.47 8.18 -2.73
N ILE A 18 7.51 7.85 -3.48
CA ILE A 18 7.97 6.48 -3.70
C ILE A 18 9.23 6.28 -2.88
N LYS A 19 9.24 5.21 -2.10
CA LYS A 19 10.40 4.78 -1.32
C LYS A 19 10.92 3.48 -1.89
N MET A 20 12.24 3.30 -1.87
CA MET A 20 12.83 2.03 -2.32
C MET A 20 14.11 1.72 -1.57
N GLY A 21 14.41 0.43 -1.51
CA GLY A 21 15.62 -0.05 -0.85
C GLY A 21 15.96 -1.48 -1.25
N VAL A 22 17.19 -1.88 -0.92
CA VAL A 22 17.64 -3.26 -1.07
C VAL A 22 17.24 -4.04 0.16
N VAL A 23 16.51 -5.13 -0.05
CA VAL A 23 15.99 -6.02 1.00
C VAL A 23 16.71 -7.35 0.92
N LYS A 24 17.23 -7.83 2.06
CA LYS A 24 17.84 -9.15 2.21
C LYS A 24 17.22 -9.86 3.41
N GLY A 25 16.48 -10.92 3.14
CA GLY A 25 15.70 -11.57 4.18
C GLY A 25 14.58 -10.68 4.72
N ALA A 26 14.66 -10.28 5.98
CA ALA A 26 13.72 -9.37 6.64
C ALA A 26 14.30 -7.97 6.86
N GLU A 27 15.48 -7.67 6.35
CA GLU A 27 16.21 -6.44 6.61
C GLU A 27 16.30 -5.58 5.35
N VAL A 28 16.15 -4.27 5.51
CA VAL A 28 16.48 -3.29 4.48
C VAL A 28 17.91 -2.86 4.70
N ILE A 29 18.80 -3.25 3.78
CA ILE A 29 20.27 -3.04 3.91
C ILE A 29 20.77 -1.79 3.20
N ALA A 30 19.96 -1.19 2.32
CA ALA A 30 20.24 0.07 1.65
C ALA A 30 18.95 0.78 1.26
N HIS A 31 18.99 2.11 1.18
CA HIS A 31 17.88 2.95 0.76
C HIS A 31 18.32 3.86 -0.40
N ALA A 32 17.39 4.14 -1.32
CA ALA A 32 17.52 5.27 -2.24
C ALA A 32 16.83 6.52 -1.66
N PRO A 33 17.16 7.73 -2.14
CA PRO A 33 16.33 8.90 -1.90
C PRO A 33 14.87 8.66 -2.35
N SER A 34 13.92 9.25 -1.64
CA SER A 34 12.52 9.16 -2.04
C SER A 34 12.24 10.01 -3.28
N ILE A 35 11.32 9.54 -4.12
CA ILE A 35 10.85 10.24 -5.31
C ILE A 35 9.51 10.86 -4.99
N ALA A 36 9.32 12.16 -5.21
CA ALA A 36 8.03 12.81 -5.09
C ALA A 36 7.21 12.57 -6.37
N THR A 37 6.06 11.89 -6.25
CA THR A 37 5.23 11.49 -7.41
C THR A 37 4.72 12.69 -8.22
N GLN A 38 4.49 13.83 -7.55
CA GLN A 38 3.94 15.04 -8.15
C GLN A 38 4.92 15.80 -9.07
N GLU A 39 6.21 15.44 -9.04
CA GLU A 39 7.23 16.08 -9.89
C GLU A 39 7.19 15.54 -11.34
N TYR A 40 6.42 14.50 -11.60
CA TYR A 40 6.37 13.83 -12.89
C TYR A 40 5.00 13.97 -13.55
N GLY A 41 5.02 14.41 -14.82
CA GLY A 41 3.81 14.73 -15.57
C GLY A 41 3.08 13.54 -16.21
N ASN A 42 3.71 12.37 -16.24
CA ASN A 42 3.15 11.17 -16.85
C ASN A 42 3.84 9.89 -16.33
N PRO A 43 3.24 8.70 -16.57
CA PRO A 43 3.80 7.42 -16.12
C PRO A 43 5.19 7.11 -16.66
N ASP A 44 5.48 7.43 -17.91
CA ASP A 44 6.78 7.11 -18.55
C ASP A 44 7.93 7.78 -17.82
N GLN A 45 7.81 9.08 -17.58
CA GLN A 45 8.81 9.86 -16.83
C GLN A 45 9.01 9.33 -15.41
N LEU A 46 7.93 8.95 -14.74
CA LEU A 46 8.00 8.43 -13.38
C LEU A 46 8.66 7.04 -13.34
N ILE A 47 8.32 6.15 -14.27
CA ILE A 47 8.95 4.82 -14.36
C ILE A 47 10.43 4.95 -14.73
N GLU A 48 10.80 5.88 -15.59
CA GLU A 48 12.20 6.16 -15.91
C GLU A 48 12.99 6.63 -14.67
N ALA A 49 12.42 7.54 -13.90
CA ALA A 49 13.01 7.99 -12.63
C ALA A 49 13.18 6.85 -11.64
N ILE A 50 12.18 5.99 -11.48
CA ILE A 50 12.28 4.78 -10.64
C ILE A 50 13.44 3.90 -11.13
N ALA A 51 13.53 3.65 -12.44
CA ALA A 51 14.57 2.83 -13.02
C ALA A 51 15.99 3.40 -12.79
N GLN A 52 16.16 4.72 -12.80
CA GLN A 52 17.44 5.37 -12.49
C GLN A 52 17.88 5.05 -11.07
N PHE A 53 16.97 5.17 -10.08
CA PHE A 53 17.30 4.85 -8.68
C PHE A 53 17.50 3.35 -8.45
N VAL A 54 16.76 2.48 -9.12
CA VAL A 54 17.01 1.03 -9.14
C VAL A 54 18.40 0.73 -9.64
N ASN A 55 18.81 1.31 -10.75
CA ASN A 55 20.15 1.11 -11.32
C ASN A 55 21.24 1.66 -10.42
N MET A 56 21.03 2.81 -9.75
CA MET A 56 21.94 3.33 -8.75
C MET A 56 22.13 2.37 -7.57
N LEU A 57 21.07 1.79 -7.04
CA LEU A 57 21.16 0.79 -5.97
C LEU A 57 21.93 -0.45 -6.44
N ARG A 58 21.72 -0.91 -7.67
CA ARG A 58 22.40 -2.08 -8.24
C ARG A 58 23.89 -1.87 -8.45
N LEU A 59 24.36 -0.66 -8.69
CA LEU A 59 25.81 -0.38 -8.77
C LEU A 59 26.53 -0.76 -7.47
N ASN A 60 25.88 -0.57 -6.34
CA ASN A 60 26.43 -0.90 -5.00
C ASN A 60 26.02 -2.30 -4.52
N HIS A 61 24.98 -2.88 -5.13
CA HIS A 61 24.39 -4.18 -4.78
C HIS A 61 24.17 -5.02 -6.03
N PRO A 62 25.25 -5.45 -6.72
CA PRO A 62 25.12 -6.22 -7.97
C PRO A 62 24.50 -7.59 -7.80
N GLU A 63 24.41 -8.10 -6.57
CA GLU A 63 23.76 -9.35 -6.20
C GLU A 63 22.22 -9.31 -6.22
N VAL A 64 21.60 -8.15 -6.42
CA VAL A 64 20.15 -7.99 -6.55
C VAL A 64 19.63 -8.71 -7.79
N GLN A 65 18.61 -9.57 -7.59
CA GLN A 65 18.10 -10.43 -8.66
C GLN A 65 16.67 -10.14 -9.09
N ALA A 66 15.91 -9.34 -8.34
CA ALA A 66 14.51 -9.04 -8.63
C ALA A 66 14.07 -7.71 -8.03
N ILE A 67 12.95 -7.20 -8.53
CA ILE A 67 12.26 -6.02 -8.02
C ILE A 67 10.85 -6.44 -7.58
N GLY A 68 10.46 -6.09 -6.35
CA GLY A 68 9.09 -6.17 -5.85
C GLY A 68 8.54 -4.77 -5.64
N MET A 69 7.33 -4.51 -6.13
CA MET A 69 6.71 -3.19 -6.07
C MET A 69 5.29 -3.27 -5.51
N GLY A 70 5.05 -2.58 -4.40
CA GLY A 70 3.71 -2.35 -3.84
C GLY A 70 3.13 -1.07 -4.43
N MET A 71 1.90 -1.14 -4.96
CA MET A 71 1.22 -0.06 -5.64
C MET A 71 -0.16 0.18 -5.03
N PRO A 72 -0.61 1.43 -4.88
CA PRO A 72 -1.96 1.72 -4.46
C PRO A 72 -2.97 1.41 -5.59
N GLY A 73 -4.23 1.20 -5.20
CA GLY A 73 -5.33 0.98 -6.14
C GLY A 73 -5.39 -0.42 -6.73
N PHE A 74 -6.05 -0.56 -7.87
CA PHE A 74 -6.29 -1.85 -8.49
C PHE A 74 -5.11 -2.30 -9.34
N VAL A 75 -4.50 -3.41 -8.93
CA VAL A 75 -3.33 -4.01 -9.58
C VAL A 75 -3.70 -5.38 -10.16
N ASN A 76 -3.51 -5.56 -11.44
CA ASN A 76 -3.55 -6.89 -12.04
C ASN A 76 -2.19 -7.56 -11.86
N PHE A 77 -2.07 -8.38 -10.84
CA PHE A 77 -0.83 -9.10 -10.51
C PHE A 77 -0.32 -9.96 -11.68
N TYR A 78 -1.22 -10.64 -12.39
CA TYR A 78 -0.83 -11.56 -13.46
C TYR A 78 -0.29 -10.84 -14.70
N GLN A 79 -0.83 -9.67 -15.00
CA GLN A 79 -0.39 -8.83 -16.11
C GLN A 79 0.67 -7.80 -15.69
N GLY A 80 0.83 -7.52 -14.40
CA GLY A 80 1.70 -6.45 -13.91
C GLY A 80 1.23 -5.05 -14.31
N THR A 81 -0.10 -4.89 -14.47
CA THR A 81 -0.74 -3.66 -14.90
C THR A 81 -1.43 -2.98 -13.73
N VAL A 82 -1.28 -1.67 -13.62
CA VAL A 82 -2.01 -0.85 -12.65
C VAL A 82 -3.04 -0.02 -13.40
N TYR A 83 -4.31 -0.18 -13.02
CA TYR A 83 -5.42 0.36 -13.82
C TYR A 83 -5.51 1.88 -13.74
N THR A 84 -5.54 2.44 -12.54
CA THR A 84 -5.73 3.89 -12.37
C THR A 84 -5.01 4.37 -11.12
N LEU A 85 -4.30 5.49 -11.24
CA LEU A 85 -3.80 6.27 -10.12
C LEU A 85 -4.26 7.72 -10.29
N THR A 86 -4.96 8.25 -9.28
CA THR A 86 -5.51 9.61 -9.35
C THR A 86 -4.48 10.71 -9.11
N ASN A 87 -3.35 10.35 -8.51
CA ASN A 87 -2.26 11.26 -8.13
C ASN A 87 -1.17 11.42 -9.20
N VAL A 88 -1.24 10.64 -10.31
CA VAL A 88 -0.30 10.75 -11.43
C VAL A 88 -1.09 11.01 -12.71
N PRO A 89 -0.92 12.16 -13.38
CA PRO A 89 -1.62 12.47 -14.61
C PRO A 89 -1.36 11.42 -15.71
N GLY A 90 -2.40 11.09 -16.48
CA GLY A 90 -2.30 10.14 -17.60
C GLY A 90 -2.16 8.67 -17.21
N TRP A 91 -2.27 8.32 -15.91
CA TRP A 91 -2.20 6.92 -15.48
C TRP A 91 -3.50 6.18 -15.83
N ASN A 92 -3.43 5.37 -16.86
CA ASN A 92 -4.55 4.54 -17.30
C ASN A 92 -4.03 3.22 -17.90
N ASN A 93 -4.29 2.10 -17.25
CA ASN A 93 -3.86 0.76 -17.67
C ASN A 93 -2.35 0.67 -17.96
N VAL A 94 -1.52 1.19 -17.05
CA VAL A 94 -0.08 1.24 -17.23
C VAL A 94 0.54 -0.14 -16.96
N PRO A 95 1.27 -0.72 -17.92
CA PRO A 95 1.94 -2.03 -17.76
C PRO A 95 3.28 -1.88 -17.03
N VAL A 96 3.19 -1.52 -15.75
CA VAL A 96 4.33 -1.16 -14.89
C VAL A 96 5.42 -2.23 -14.87
N ARG A 97 5.02 -3.50 -14.76
CA ARG A 97 5.97 -4.61 -14.78
C ARG A 97 6.82 -4.60 -16.02
N ASP A 98 6.19 -4.55 -17.20
CA ASP A 98 6.89 -4.70 -18.47
C ASP A 98 7.77 -3.47 -18.74
N MET A 99 7.30 -2.27 -18.41
CA MET A 99 8.08 -1.03 -18.53
C MET A 99 9.32 -1.06 -17.64
N LEU A 100 9.17 -1.43 -16.36
CA LEU A 100 10.28 -1.45 -15.41
C LEU A 100 11.24 -2.61 -15.70
N GLN A 101 10.75 -3.77 -16.15
CA GLN A 101 11.60 -4.87 -16.64
C GLN A 101 12.45 -4.46 -17.84
N ALA A 102 11.85 -3.75 -18.79
CA ALA A 102 12.59 -3.26 -19.95
C ALA A 102 13.69 -2.25 -19.56
N ALA A 103 13.39 -1.36 -18.60
CA ALA A 103 14.33 -0.34 -18.16
C ALA A 103 15.46 -0.87 -17.26
N CYS A 104 15.20 -1.91 -16.45
CA CYS A 104 16.15 -2.40 -15.45
C CYS A 104 16.79 -3.75 -15.79
N GLY A 105 16.21 -4.52 -16.71
CA GLY A 105 16.70 -5.87 -17.06
C GLY A 105 16.59 -6.89 -15.93
N LEU A 106 15.69 -6.69 -14.96
CA LEU A 106 15.42 -7.59 -13.85
C LEU A 106 13.96 -8.06 -13.87
N PRO A 107 13.67 -9.26 -13.35
CA PRO A 107 12.30 -9.66 -13.07
C PRO A 107 11.62 -8.67 -12.14
N VAL A 108 10.40 -8.23 -12.48
CA VAL A 108 9.59 -7.29 -11.71
C VAL A 108 8.27 -7.95 -11.29
N TYR A 109 7.90 -7.81 -10.04
CA TYR A 109 6.64 -8.26 -9.47
C TYR A 109 5.89 -7.05 -8.92
N VAL A 110 4.67 -6.84 -9.39
CA VAL A 110 3.82 -5.72 -8.96
C VAL A 110 2.61 -6.28 -8.24
N GLU A 111 2.33 -5.76 -7.06
CA GLU A 111 1.21 -6.18 -6.23
C GLU A 111 0.54 -4.95 -5.59
N ASN A 112 -0.70 -5.09 -5.15
CA ASN A 112 -1.34 -4.07 -4.33
C ASN A 112 -0.61 -3.89 -2.99
N ASP A 113 -0.51 -2.67 -2.49
CA ASP A 113 0.23 -2.29 -1.29
C ASP A 113 -0.29 -2.98 -0.01
N ALA A 114 -1.62 -3.06 0.18
CA ALA A 114 -2.21 -3.77 1.32
C ALA A 114 -1.98 -5.28 1.24
N ASN A 115 -1.98 -5.85 0.04
CA ASN A 115 -1.61 -7.24 -0.19
C ASN A 115 -0.13 -7.49 0.12
N CYS A 116 0.77 -6.56 -0.26
CA CYS A 116 2.19 -6.63 0.10
C CYS A 116 2.37 -6.65 1.62
N MET A 117 1.67 -5.76 2.34
CA MET A 117 1.69 -5.69 3.79
C MET A 117 1.19 -7.00 4.41
N ALA A 118 0.03 -7.51 3.97
CA ALA A 118 -0.52 -8.76 4.47
C ALA A 118 0.42 -9.95 4.22
N TYR A 119 1.07 -9.99 3.06
CA TYR A 119 2.05 -11.01 2.73
C TYR A 119 3.29 -10.92 3.63
N ALA A 120 3.78 -9.71 3.91
CA ALA A 120 4.92 -9.50 4.80
C ALA A 120 4.59 -9.93 6.24
N GLU A 121 3.44 -9.54 6.77
CA GLU A 121 2.96 -9.97 8.09
C GLU A 121 2.79 -11.49 8.19
N TRP A 122 2.30 -12.11 7.14
CA TRP A 122 2.16 -13.56 7.09
C TRP A 122 3.49 -14.29 7.05
N LYS A 123 4.48 -13.79 6.30
CA LYS A 123 5.78 -14.47 6.14
C LYS A 123 6.74 -14.17 7.28
N LEU A 124 6.76 -12.94 7.78
CA LEU A 124 7.81 -12.42 8.67
C LEU A 124 7.27 -11.89 9.99
N GLY A 125 6.01 -11.43 10.01
CA GLY A 125 5.40 -10.74 11.15
C GLY A 125 4.46 -11.61 11.99
N ALA A 126 3.40 -10.97 12.52
CA ALA A 126 2.45 -11.56 13.46
C ALA A 126 1.64 -12.73 12.88
N GLY A 127 1.50 -12.80 11.56
CA GLY A 127 0.79 -13.88 10.86
C GLY A 127 1.63 -15.13 10.58
N LYS A 128 2.90 -15.17 11.02
CA LYS A 128 3.80 -16.29 10.73
C LYS A 128 3.24 -17.63 11.21
N GLY A 129 3.17 -18.60 10.30
CA GLY A 129 2.65 -19.94 10.57
C GLY A 129 1.13 -20.07 10.53
N LYS A 130 0.39 -18.98 10.36
CA LYS A 130 -1.08 -19.01 10.22
C LYS A 130 -1.46 -19.37 8.79
N ARG A 131 -2.54 -20.17 8.64
CA ARG A 131 -3.09 -20.53 7.34
C ARG A 131 -4.20 -19.59 6.87
N HIS A 132 -4.78 -18.85 7.82
CA HIS A 132 -5.83 -17.88 7.59
C HIS A 132 -5.48 -16.61 8.35
N LEU A 133 -5.51 -15.47 7.67
CA LEU A 133 -5.14 -14.17 8.23
C LEU A 133 -5.91 -13.08 7.50
N VAL A 134 -6.40 -12.12 8.24
CA VAL A 134 -6.92 -10.85 7.74
C VAL A 134 -5.99 -9.76 8.26
N CYS A 135 -5.42 -9.00 7.36
CA CYS A 135 -4.65 -7.81 7.69
C CYS A 135 -5.42 -6.57 7.24
N LEU A 136 -5.48 -5.55 8.08
CA LEU A 136 -6.06 -4.24 7.77
C LEU A 136 -4.98 -3.17 7.87
N THR A 137 -4.98 -2.26 6.91
CA THR A 137 -4.22 -1.00 6.99
C THR A 137 -5.19 0.13 7.25
N LEU A 138 -4.97 0.87 8.34
CA LEU A 138 -5.73 2.06 8.68
C LEU A 138 -4.86 3.28 8.38
N GLY A 139 -5.19 4.00 7.30
CA GLY A 139 -4.46 5.15 6.81
C GLY A 139 -5.44 6.20 6.29
N THR A 140 -5.13 6.85 5.17
CA THR A 140 -6.06 7.75 4.48
C THR A 140 -7.40 7.08 4.23
N GLY A 141 -7.36 5.80 3.84
CA GLY A 141 -8.50 4.89 3.75
C GLY A 141 -8.26 3.60 4.56
N VAL A 142 -9.00 2.54 4.23
CA VAL A 142 -8.88 1.22 4.83
C VAL A 142 -8.53 0.20 3.76
N GLY A 143 -7.25 -0.17 3.70
CA GLY A 143 -6.79 -1.29 2.87
C GLY A 143 -6.85 -2.61 3.62
N SER A 144 -6.81 -3.72 2.88
CA SER A 144 -6.75 -5.05 3.49
C SER A 144 -6.16 -6.09 2.56
N GLY A 145 -5.58 -7.14 3.16
CA GLY A 145 -5.12 -8.32 2.46
C GLY A 145 -5.50 -9.58 3.21
N LEU A 146 -5.82 -10.62 2.48
CA LEU A 146 -6.36 -11.86 2.98
C LEU A 146 -5.44 -13.02 2.67
N ILE A 147 -5.06 -13.80 3.69
CA ILE A 147 -4.44 -15.11 3.51
C ILE A 147 -5.50 -16.17 3.79
N VAL A 148 -5.75 -17.04 2.84
CA VAL A 148 -6.73 -18.13 2.94
C VAL A 148 -6.07 -19.42 2.51
N ASN A 149 -6.16 -20.46 3.35
CA ASN A 149 -5.51 -21.77 3.13
C ASN A 149 -3.99 -21.69 2.91
N GLY A 150 -3.31 -20.66 3.42
CA GLY A 150 -1.88 -20.45 3.25
C GLY A 150 -1.49 -19.86 1.88
N GLU A 151 -2.40 -19.10 1.29
CA GLU A 151 -2.20 -18.38 0.03
C GLU A 151 -2.79 -16.98 0.12
N LEU A 152 -2.17 -15.99 -0.53
CA LEU A 152 -2.72 -14.65 -0.66
C LEU A 152 -3.92 -14.69 -1.62
N LEU A 153 -5.08 -14.29 -1.11
CA LEU A 153 -6.33 -14.27 -1.88
C LEU A 153 -6.39 -13.00 -2.73
N ARG A 154 -6.26 -13.16 -4.04
CA ARG A 154 -6.39 -12.06 -5.02
C ARG A 154 -7.77 -11.99 -5.68
N GLY A 155 -8.49 -13.10 -5.71
CA GLY A 155 -9.74 -13.22 -6.47
C GLY A 155 -9.50 -13.31 -7.98
N SER A 156 -10.59 -13.48 -8.73
CA SER A 156 -10.53 -13.62 -10.19
C SER A 156 -10.13 -12.34 -10.93
N THR A 157 -10.39 -11.19 -10.34
CA THR A 157 -10.10 -9.86 -10.89
C THR A 157 -8.95 -9.13 -10.18
N CYS A 158 -8.22 -9.82 -9.30
CA CYS A 158 -7.19 -9.25 -8.44
C CYS A 158 -7.69 -8.13 -7.49
N SER A 159 -8.99 -8.11 -7.18
CA SER A 159 -9.62 -7.13 -6.29
C SER A 159 -10.24 -7.75 -5.02
N ALA A 160 -9.84 -8.96 -4.65
CA ALA A 160 -10.24 -9.52 -3.37
C ALA A 160 -9.55 -8.77 -2.22
N GLY A 161 -10.23 -8.73 -1.08
CA GLY A 161 -9.68 -8.08 0.10
C GLY A 161 -10.05 -6.62 0.28
N GLU A 162 -10.99 -6.07 -0.50
CA GLU A 162 -11.48 -4.69 -0.37
C GLU A 162 -12.43 -4.55 0.85
N LEU A 163 -11.96 -4.97 2.05
CA LEU A 163 -12.79 -4.96 3.27
C LEU A 163 -13.15 -3.55 3.73
N GLY A 164 -12.32 -2.55 3.40
CA GLY A 164 -12.64 -1.16 3.67
C GLY A 164 -13.96 -0.72 3.04
N GLN A 165 -14.33 -1.33 1.92
CA GLN A 165 -15.55 -1.04 1.18
C GLN A 165 -16.74 -1.92 1.60
N THR A 166 -16.56 -2.82 2.56
CA THR A 166 -17.66 -3.64 3.08
C THR A 166 -18.58 -2.80 3.94
N SER A 167 -19.89 -2.85 3.65
CA SER A 167 -20.89 -2.14 4.45
C SER A 167 -21.03 -2.78 5.83
N ILE A 168 -20.80 -1.99 6.87
CA ILE A 168 -21.03 -2.34 8.28
C ILE A 168 -22.38 -1.80 8.77
N ASP A 169 -22.96 -0.85 8.04
CA ASP A 169 -24.29 -0.28 8.28
C ASP A 169 -24.98 0.07 6.94
N TYR A 170 -25.87 -0.76 6.46
CA TYR A 170 -26.57 -0.54 5.20
C TYR A 170 -27.46 0.72 5.16
N ARG A 171 -27.77 1.32 6.31
CA ARG A 171 -28.47 2.60 6.46
C ARG A 171 -27.50 3.77 6.74
N GLY A 172 -26.21 3.49 6.81
CA GLY A 172 -25.19 4.44 7.15
C GLY A 172 -24.98 5.53 6.12
N ARG A 173 -23.94 6.32 6.35
CA ARG A 173 -23.57 7.44 5.47
C ARG A 173 -23.25 6.95 4.06
N LEU A 174 -23.54 7.78 3.06
CA LEU A 174 -23.14 7.52 1.68
C LEU A 174 -21.64 7.76 1.54
N GLY A 175 -20.92 6.75 1.12
CA GLY A 175 -19.47 6.80 0.96
C GLY A 175 -19.03 7.27 -0.43
N HIS A 176 -17.71 7.41 -0.58
CA HIS A 176 -17.08 7.91 -1.81
C HIS A 176 -17.38 7.07 -3.04
N TYR A 177 -17.55 5.77 -2.87
CA TYR A 177 -17.80 4.82 -3.96
C TYR A 177 -19.28 4.54 -4.24
N GLY A 178 -20.19 5.32 -3.60
CA GLY A 178 -21.62 5.22 -3.82
C GLY A 178 -22.32 4.10 -3.04
N ASN A 179 -21.59 3.28 -2.28
CA ASN A 179 -22.13 2.36 -1.29
C ASN A 179 -22.49 3.10 0.01
N ARG A 180 -23.27 2.46 0.88
CA ARG A 180 -23.61 3.02 2.19
C ARG A 180 -22.92 2.26 3.30
N GLY A 181 -22.39 3.03 4.26
CA GLY A 181 -21.87 2.53 5.52
C GLY A 181 -20.66 1.64 5.39
N SER A 182 -19.75 1.93 4.46
CA SER A 182 -18.51 1.18 4.33
C SER A 182 -17.63 1.37 5.58
N LEU A 183 -16.85 0.37 5.92
CA LEU A 183 -15.92 0.45 7.06
C LEU A 183 -15.00 1.67 6.94
N GLU A 184 -14.50 1.96 5.75
CA GLU A 184 -13.64 3.10 5.47
C GLU A 184 -14.29 4.43 5.82
N ASP A 185 -15.60 4.58 5.54
CA ASP A 185 -16.35 5.81 5.83
C ASP A 185 -16.46 6.12 7.33
N TYR A 186 -16.11 5.16 8.21
CA TYR A 186 -16.14 5.33 9.66
C TYR A 186 -14.76 5.41 10.29
N VAL A 187 -13.76 4.69 9.74
CA VAL A 187 -12.45 4.55 10.40
C VAL A 187 -11.27 4.99 9.54
N GLY A 188 -11.50 5.46 8.32
CA GLY A 188 -10.46 6.12 7.53
C GLY A 188 -10.02 7.43 8.20
N ASN A 189 -8.73 7.77 8.19
CA ASN A 189 -8.22 8.97 8.86
C ASN A 189 -8.92 10.24 8.40
N ARG A 190 -9.27 10.32 7.12
CA ARG A 190 -9.99 11.45 6.53
C ARG A 190 -11.36 11.63 7.18
N GLU A 191 -12.08 10.54 7.38
CA GLU A 191 -13.43 10.53 7.92
C GLU A 191 -13.42 10.79 9.44
N ILE A 192 -12.50 10.17 10.17
CA ILE A 192 -12.28 10.44 11.59
C ILE A 192 -11.99 11.93 11.81
N ALA A 193 -11.15 12.51 10.97
CA ALA A 193 -10.81 13.93 11.05
C ALA A 193 -12.02 14.84 10.75
N ALA A 194 -12.86 14.48 9.78
CA ALA A 194 -14.08 15.21 9.45
C ALA A 194 -15.08 15.15 10.60
N ASP A 195 -15.28 13.96 11.18
CA ASP A 195 -16.15 13.76 12.34
C ASP A 195 -15.65 14.54 13.58
N ALA A 196 -14.34 14.51 13.84
CA ALA A 196 -13.72 15.26 14.92
C ALA A 196 -13.93 16.78 14.76
N ARG A 197 -13.74 17.32 13.56
CA ARG A 197 -14.00 18.74 13.27
C ARG A 197 -15.45 19.12 13.55
N THR A 198 -16.39 18.29 13.10
CA THR A 198 -17.83 18.51 13.32
C THR A 198 -18.16 18.50 14.81
N LEU A 199 -17.59 17.56 15.56
CA LEU A 199 -17.78 17.44 16.99
C LEU A 199 -17.22 18.67 17.74
N TYR A 200 -15.98 19.08 17.43
CA TYR A 200 -15.35 20.24 18.05
C TYR A 200 -16.13 21.54 17.75
N ALA A 201 -16.55 21.73 16.50
CA ALA A 201 -17.36 22.89 16.13
C ALA A 201 -18.68 22.94 16.91
N SER A 202 -19.35 21.80 17.13
CA SER A 202 -20.60 21.72 17.89
C SER A 202 -20.41 22.04 19.39
N HIS A 203 -19.20 21.90 19.92
CA HIS A 203 -18.86 22.20 21.32
C HIS A 203 -18.15 23.55 21.50
N GLY A 204 -18.06 24.39 20.43
CA GLY A 204 -17.44 25.70 20.51
C GLY A 204 -15.92 25.66 20.78
N ILE A 205 -15.25 24.56 20.47
CA ILE A 205 -13.81 24.42 20.65
C ILE A 205 -13.10 25.14 19.52
N ASP A 206 -12.06 25.91 19.87
CA ASP A 206 -11.37 26.86 19.00
C ASP A 206 -10.83 26.24 17.71
N LYS A 207 -11.02 26.96 16.63
CA LYS A 207 -10.59 26.60 15.25
C LYS A 207 -9.10 26.26 15.14
N ALA A 208 -8.24 26.84 15.95
CA ALA A 208 -6.80 26.58 15.94
C ALA A 208 -6.42 25.15 16.30
N ILE A 209 -7.26 24.44 17.10
CA ILE A 209 -7.08 23.02 17.41
C ILE A 209 -7.67 22.14 16.30
N VAL A 210 -8.66 22.67 15.57
CA VAL A 210 -9.38 21.98 14.48
C VAL A 210 -8.63 22.07 13.16
N ASP A 211 -7.82 23.11 12.97
CA ASP A 211 -6.98 23.33 11.77
C ASP A 211 -5.64 22.57 11.80
N CYS A 212 -5.38 21.77 12.82
CA CYS A 212 -4.35 20.73 12.71
C CYS A 212 -4.69 19.88 11.49
N ASN A 213 -3.88 20.00 10.45
CA ASN A 213 -4.12 19.35 9.17
C ASN A 213 -4.28 17.83 9.40
N PRO A 214 -5.48 17.25 9.29
CA PRO A 214 -5.73 15.85 9.66
C PRO A 214 -5.10 14.85 8.69
N ILE A 215 -4.56 15.33 7.57
CA ILE A 215 -3.74 14.54 6.66
C ILE A 215 -2.40 14.17 7.32
N SER A 216 -2.02 14.87 8.38
CA SER A 216 -0.80 14.61 9.16
C SER A 216 -1.06 13.97 10.54
N LEU A 217 -2.12 13.20 10.70
CA LEU A 217 -2.04 12.13 11.68
C LEU A 217 -0.91 11.22 11.19
N GLU A 218 0.32 11.51 11.66
CA GLU A 218 1.43 10.59 11.47
C GLU A 218 0.91 9.21 11.83
N PRO A 219 1.20 8.18 11.02
CA PRO A 219 0.77 6.84 11.36
C PRO A 219 1.31 6.56 12.76
N VAL A 220 0.41 6.55 13.74
CA VAL A 220 0.74 6.03 15.05
C VAL A 220 1.29 4.66 14.77
N SER A 221 2.55 4.43 15.11
CA SER A 221 3.19 3.13 14.93
C SER A 221 2.30 2.11 15.64
N TYR A 222 1.55 1.35 14.86
CA TYR A 222 0.62 0.36 15.40
C TYR A 222 1.43 -0.73 16.07
N THR A 223 1.60 -0.59 17.37
CA THR A 223 1.96 -1.71 18.23
C THR A 223 0.85 -2.74 18.09
N HIS A 224 1.18 -3.83 17.45
CA HIS A 224 0.49 -5.11 17.32
C HIS A 224 -0.80 -5.27 18.16
N LEU A 225 -1.94 -5.21 17.50
CA LEU A 225 -3.15 -5.83 18.02
C LEU A 225 -2.86 -7.34 18.08
N ARG A 226 -2.65 -7.86 19.28
CA ARG A 226 -2.56 -9.32 19.50
C ARG A 226 -3.86 -9.93 19.03
N ALA A 227 -3.77 -10.85 18.07
CA ALA A 227 -4.89 -11.72 17.76
C ALA A 227 -5.28 -12.46 19.05
N HIS A 228 -6.46 -12.18 19.60
CA HIS A 228 -7.02 -13.02 20.63
C HIS A 228 -7.35 -14.37 20.00
N GLU A 229 -6.62 -15.39 20.41
CA GLU A 229 -6.98 -16.77 20.14
C GLU A 229 -8.28 -17.06 20.90
N THR A 230 -9.39 -17.14 20.18
CA THR A 230 -10.55 -17.85 20.69
C THR A 230 -10.25 -19.33 20.52
N GLY A 231 -10.08 -20.02 21.66
CA GLY A 231 -9.89 -21.45 21.76
C GLY A 231 -11.11 -22.25 21.28
#